data_4c8a71b4285b459e0bd1df42a14c17af
#
_entry.id   4c8a71b4285b459e0bd1df42a14c17af
#
_cell.length_a   1.000
_cell.length_b   1.000
_cell.length_c   1.000
_cell.angle_alpha   90.00
_cell.angle_beta   90.00
_cell.angle_gamma   90.00
#
_symmetry.space_group_name_H-M   'P 1'
#
loop_
_entity.id
_entity.type
_entity.pdbx_description
1 polymer ?
#
loop_
_entity_poly.entity_id
_entity_poly.type
_entity_poly.pdbx_seq_one_letter_code
_entity_poly.pdbx_strand_id
1 'polypeptide(L)'
;MKKENFGYVVFLSVVAAIGGILFGYDTAVISGTTSIVATQFGLDTIQLGWYVGCALIGSIAGVASAGVISDRLGRKKAMLFAAFMFSLSAIGCAICGSFTELVVYRIIGGVGIGVVSIVSPIYISEVAMADRRGALVSLYQLAITIGFLFAYFINWWILSVAETAALDPAARFVSDFMNRTMVDEYWRGMLGSETIPALLFFFIIFLIPESPRWLIVHGEGAKASSVLQKIYLSPDEASRQKSITEDSIKGEVKTEWKALLSPGILKAVLIGSAIAILGQFMGVNAVLYYGPEIFKEAGLSSGDALFSQVLVGFVNMGTTVIALLIIDKVGRKNLVYWGVSGMILSLLMIGFYFIFPEQLGSIFMLVFFLFYVFCCAISICAVVFVLLSEMYPNNVRGIAMSIAGLALWIGTYLIGQLTPWLLANV
;
A
#
# COMPACT_ATOMS: atom_id res chain seq x y z
N MET A 1 6.94 19.48 -32.76
CA MET A 1 6.78 18.28 -31.91
C MET A 1 7.65 18.47 -30.68
N LYS A 2 7.07 18.48 -29.48
CA LYS A 2 7.86 18.51 -28.24
C LYS A 2 8.72 17.25 -28.21
N LYS A 3 10.04 17.41 -28.21
CA LYS A 3 10.98 16.29 -28.08
C LYS A 3 11.11 15.98 -26.58
N GLU A 4 10.31 15.06 -26.10
CA GLU A 4 10.30 14.60 -24.70
C GLU A 4 10.83 13.15 -24.66
N ASN A 5 11.66 12.85 -23.66
CA ASN A 5 12.16 11.49 -23.45
C ASN A 5 11.18 10.69 -22.59
N PHE A 6 10.03 10.35 -23.17
CA PHE A 6 8.98 9.62 -22.47
C PHE A 6 9.48 8.30 -21.85
N GLY A 7 10.32 7.55 -22.58
CA GLY A 7 10.88 6.29 -22.05
C GLY A 7 11.69 6.47 -20.77
N TYR A 8 12.48 7.56 -20.70
CA TYR A 8 13.25 7.88 -19.49
C TYR A 8 12.34 8.26 -18.32
N VAL A 9 11.30 9.07 -18.55
CA VAL A 9 10.34 9.44 -17.49
C VAL A 9 9.55 8.23 -17.00
N VAL A 10 9.13 7.32 -17.90
CA VAL A 10 8.51 6.05 -17.51
C VAL A 10 9.46 5.21 -16.66
N PHE A 11 10.73 5.09 -17.06
CA PHE A 11 11.75 4.39 -16.27
C PHE A 11 11.86 4.97 -14.84
N LEU A 12 11.99 6.29 -14.71
CA LEU A 12 12.06 6.96 -13.39
C LEU A 12 10.80 6.68 -12.56
N SER A 13 9.63 6.75 -13.19
CA SER A 13 8.35 6.52 -12.54
C SER A 13 8.17 5.08 -12.10
N VAL A 14 8.57 4.11 -12.92
CA VAL A 14 8.53 2.68 -12.60
C VAL A 14 9.46 2.36 -11.44
N VAL A 15 10.69 2.88 -11.43
CA VAL A 15 11.63 2.69 -10.32
C VAL A 15 11.04 3.21 -9.02
N ALA A 16 10.46 4.42 -9.01
CA ALA A 16 9.82 4.97 -7.82
C ALA A 16 8.54 4.18 -7.42
N ALA A 17 7.82 3.63 -8.41
CA ALA A 17 6.62 2.83 -8.16
C ALA A 17 6.92 1.45 -7.53
N ILE A 18 8.17 0.93 -7.63
CA ILE A 18 8.57 -0.31 -6.91
C ILE A 18 8.38 -0.14 -5.39
N GLY A 19 8.54 1.07 -4.85
CA GLY A 19 8.16 1.38 -3.47
C GLY A 19 6.68 1.07 -3.17
N GLY A 20 5.79 1.24 -4.15
CA GLY A 20 4.39 0.82 -4.05
C GLY A 20 4.24 -0.70 -4.01
N ILE A 21 5.05 -1.45 -4.78
CA ILE A 21 5.07 -2.92 -4.71
C ILE A 21 5.44 -3.38 -3.30
N LEU A 22 6.48 -2.78 -2.68
CA LEU A 22 6.89 -3.09 -1.30
C LEU A 22 5.80 -2.75 -0.29
N PHE A 23 5.17 -1.59 -0.43
CA PHE A 23 4.02 -1.23 0.41
C PHE A 23 2.92 -2.31 0.33
N GLY A 24 2.52 -2.69 -0.88
CA GLY A 24 1.50 -3.72 -1.08
C GLY A 24 1.93 -5.09 -0.55
N TYR A 25 3.19 -5.45 -0.77
CA TYR A 25 3.76 -6.73 -0.35
C TYR A 25 3.78 -6.87 1.18
N ASP A 26 4.41 -5.93 1.89
CA ASP A 26 4.50 -5.96 3.36
C ASP A 26 3.12 -5.94 4.02
N THR A 27 2.18 -5.19 3.44
CA THR A 27 0.80 -5.13 3.92
C THR A 27 0.05 -6.45 3.73
N ALA A 28 0.29 -7.16 2.63
CA ALA A 28 -0.45 -8.37 2.26
C ALA A 28 0.16 -9.66 2.81
N VAL A 29 1.49 -9.72 2.92
CA VAL A 29 2.20 -10.95 3.35
C VAL A 29 1.76 -11.43 4.73
N ILE A 30 1.33 -10.52 5.59
CA ILE A 30 0.84 -10.80 6.94
C ILE A 30 -0.31 -11.81 6.95
N SER A 31 -1.19 -11.78 5.93
CA SER A 31 -2.37 -12.64 5.86
C SER A 31 -2.08 -14.14 5.82
N GLY A 32 -0.91 -14.53 5.31
CA GLY A 32 -0.48 -15.93 5.29
C GLY A 32 0.16 -16.39 6.61
N THR A 33 0.49 -15.47 7.50
CA THR A 33 1.30 -15.76 8.70
C THR A 33 0.50 -15.72 9.99
N THR A 34 -0.69 -15.10 10.01
CA THR A 34 -1.52 -14.87 11.21
C THR A 34 -1.77 -16.14 12.00
N SER A 35 -2.30 -17.17 11.35
CA SER A 35 -2.69 -18.44 11.98
C SER A 35 -1.50 -19.18 12.60
N ILE A 36 -0.37 -19.30 11.86
CA ILE A 36 0.81 -20.04 12.34
C ILE A 36 1.55 -19.29 13.44
N VAL A 37 1.69 -17.96 13.31
CA VAL A 37 2.32 -17.11 14.32
C VAL A 37 1.49 -17.11 15.60
N ALA A 38 0.14 -17.03 15.50
CA ALA A 38 -0.74 -17.13 16.65
C ALA A 38 -0.58 -18.47 17.39
N THR A 39 -0.51 -19.56 16.66
CA THR A 39 -0.31 -20.91 17.23
C THR A 39 1.06 -21.06 17.87
N GLN A 40 2.13 -20.62 17.19
CA GLN A 40 3.51 -20.80 17.67
C GLN A 40 3.81 -19.99 18.93
N PHE A 41 3.29 -18.78 19.03
CA PHE A 41 3.53 -17.88 20.16
C PHE A 41 2.39 -17.86 21.18
N GLY A 42 1.32 -18.64 20.97
CA GLY A 42 0.16 -18.73 21.87
C GLY A 42 -0.55 -17.39 22.03
N LEU A 43 -0.76 -16.66 20.91
CA LEU A 43 -1.33 -15.31 20.94
C LEU A 43 -2.84 -15.37 21.17
N ASP A 44 -3.34 -14.51 22.04
CA ASP A 44 -4.75 -14.23 22.15
C ASP A 44 -5.24 -13.31 21.02
N THR A 45 -6.55 -13.06 20.93
CA THR A 45 -7.16 -12.25 19.86
C THR A 45 -6.66 -10.80 19.85
N ILE A 46 -6.33 -10.23 21.02
CA ILE A 46 -5.81 -8.87 21.15
C ILE A 46 -4.37 -8.81 20.67
N GLN A 47 -3.56 -9.80 21.06
CA GLN A 47 -2.16 -9.93 20.64
C GLN A 47 -2.04 -10.22 19.14
N LEU A 48 -2.96 -11.01 18.57
CA LEU A 48 -3.03 -11.25 17.14
C LEU A 48 -3.37 -9.96 16.37
N GLY A 49 -4.34 -9.19 16.87
CA GLY A 49 -4.63 -7.86 16.34
C GLY A 49 -3.42 -6.93 16.43
N TRP A 50 -2.68 -6.96 17.53
CA TRP A 50 -1.43 -6.21 17.70
C TRP A 50 -0.35 -6.64 16.70
N TYR A 51 -0.20 -7.94 16.45
CA TYR A 51 0.74 -8.46 15.47
C TYR A 51 0.49 -7.90 14.06
N VAL A 52 -0.78 -7.79 13.65
CA VAL A 52 -1.15 -7.18 12.37
C VAL A 52 -1.05 -5.65 12.43
N GLY A 53 -1.51 -5.05 13.52
CA GLY A 53 -1.61 -3.59 13.70
C GLY A 53 -0.27 -2.90 13.93
N CYS A 54 0.74 -3.57 14.48
CA CYS A 54 2.01 -2.94 14.87
C CYS A 54 2.73 -2.27 13.69
N ALA A 55 2.72 -2.87 12.50
CA ALA A 55 3.29 -2.27 11.28
C ALA A 55 2.55 -0.98 10.89
N LEU A 56 1.23 -0.91 11.11
CA LEU A 56 0.43 0.27 10.80
C LEU A 56 0.78 1.45 11.73
N ILE A 57 1.15 1.17 12.99
CA ILE A 57 1.71 2.23 13.88
C ILE A 57 3.03 2.74 13.33
N GLY A 58 3.90 1.84 12.88
CA GLY A 58 5.12 2.23 12.17
C GLY A 58 4.81 3.11 10.95
N SER A 59 3.79 2.76 10.18
CA SER A 59 3.37 3.53 9.01
C SER A 59 2.87 4.92 9.36
N ILE A 60 2.11 5.08 10.44
CA ILE A 60 1.68 6.38 10.96
C ILE A 60 2.91 7.25 11.28
N ALA A 61 3.90 6.71 11.99
CA ALA A 61 5.14 7.42 12.29
C ALA A 61 5.94 7.77 11.03
N GLY A 62 5.98 6.84 10.07
CA GLY A 62 6.61 7.02 8.76
C GLY A 62 5.98 8.16 7.97
N VAL A 63 4.64 8.17 7.84
CA VAL A 63 3.89 9.23 7.16
C VAL A 63 4.11 10.59 7.82
N ALA A 64 4.04 10.65 9.16
CA ALA A 64 4.25 11.88 9.91
C ALA A 64 5.66 12.47 9.70
N SER A 65 6.66 11.63 9.50
CA SER A 65 8.07 12.04 9.31
C SER A 65 8.46 12.20 7.83
N ALA A 66 7.71 11.61 6.89
CA ALA A 66 8.05 11.54 5.47
C ALA A 66 8.31 12.92 4.83
N GLY A 67 7.48 13.91 5.14
CA GLY A 67 7.64 15.28 4.64
C GLY A 67 8.99 15.87 5.06
N VAL A 68 9.28 15.83 6.35
CA VAL A 68 10.54 16.37 6.91
C VAL A 68 11.76 15.64 6.34
N ILE A 69 11.69 14.31 6.25
CA ILE A 69 12.77 13.48 5.71
C ILE A 69 13.00 13.82 4.24
N SER A 70 11.93 13.86 3.42
CA SER A 70 12.05 14.09 1.98
C SER A 70 12.43 15.52 1.63
N ASP A 71 12.04 16.49 2.44
CA ASP A 71 12.40 17.89 2.22
C ASP A 71 13.86 18.16 2.60
N ARG A 72 14.36 17.58 3.69
CA ARG A 72 15.75 17.77 4.13
C ARG A 72 16.75 16.94 3.35
N LEU A 73 16.47 15.66 3.12
CA LEU A 73 17.41 14.71 2.52
C LEU A 73 17.26 14.57 1.00
N GLY A 74 16.11 14.94 0.44
CA GLY A 74 15.74 14.70 -0.94
C GLY A 74 14.89 13.45 -1.11
N ARG A 75 14.20 13.36 -2.24
CA ARG A 75 13.26 12.28 -2.53
C ARG A 75 13.98 10.94 -2.70
N LYS A 76 15.11 10.96 -3.42
CA LYS A 76 15.94 9.77 -3.65
C LYS A 76 16.45 9.17 -2.35
N LYS A 77 17.03 9.99 -1.47
CA LYS A 77 17.57 9.51 -0.19
C LYS A 77 16.48 9.05 0.76
N ALA A 78 15.31 9.69 0.74
CA ALA A 78 14.16 9.25 1.52
C ALA A 78 13.64 7.87 1.06
N MET A 79 13.61 7.61 -0.25
CA MET A 79 13.28 6.29 -0.78
C MET A 79 14.35 5.24 -0.44
N LEU A 80 15.65 5.60 -0.45
CA LEU A 80 16.73 4.70 0.01
C LEU A 80 16.59 4.36 1.49
N PHE A 81 16.23 5.34 2.33
CA PHE A 81 15.95 5.10 3.74
C PHE A 81 14.79 4.11 3.91
N ALA A 82 13.69 4.30 3.18
CA ALA A 82 12.56 3.37 3.22
C ALA A 82 12.95 1.95 2.75
N ALA A 83 13.69 1.84 1.66
CA ALA A 83 14.18 0.56 1.15
C ALA A 83 15.09 -0.17 2.16
N PHE A 84 15.91 0.58 2.90
CA PHE A 84 16.71 0.04 4.00
C PHE A 84 15.84 -0.47 5.15
N MET A 85 14.79 0.30 5.55
CA MET A 85 13.85 -0.13 6.59
C MET A 85 13.12 -1.42 6.20
N PHE A 86 12.64 -1.55 4.95
CA PHE A 86 12.04 -2.77 4.43
C PHE A 86 13.02 -3.96 4.49
N SER A 87 14.25 -3.78 4.00
CA SER A 87 15.25 -4.84 4.00
C SER A 87 15.57 -5.31 5.43
N LEU A 88 15.74 -4.36 6.35
CA LEU A 88 16.00 -4.65 7.76
C LEU A 88 14.83 -5.38 8.41
N SER A 89 13.60 -4.96 8.14
CA SER A 89 12.38 -5.60 8.61
C SER A 89 12.26 -7.03 8.11
N ALA A 90 12.36 -7.24 6.80
CA ALA A 90 12.19 -8.56 6.18
C ALA A 90 13.24 -9.57 6.68
N ILE A 91 14.52 -9.16 6.71
CA ILE A 91 15.61 -10.00 7.24
C ILE A 91 15.38 -10.26 8.73
N GLY A 92 15.05 -9.22 9.50
CA GLY A 92 14.81 -9.34 10.93
C GLY A 92 13.65 -10.29 11.26
N CYS A 93 12.53 -10.19 10.53
CA CYS A 93 11.40 -11.11 10.68
C CYS A 93 11.76 -12.56 10.34
N ALA A 94 12.64 -12.80 9.37
CA ALA A 94 13.08 -14.14 9.00
C ALA A 94 13.92 -14.81 10.10
N ILE A 95 14.70 -14.05 10.89
CA ILE A 95 15.67 -14.59 11.86
C ILE A 95 15.30 -14.36 13.33
N CYS A 96 14.26 -13.55 13.63
CA CYS A 96 13.89 -13.19 15.01
C CYS A 96 13.66 -14.44 15.89
N GLY A 97 13.99 -14.33 17.18
CA GLY A 97 13.86 -15.42 18.15
C GLY A 97 12.60 -15.33 19.02
N SER A 98 11.95 -14.18 19.07
CA SER A 98 10.82 -13.90 19.95
C SER A 98 9.72 -13.09 19.27
N PHE A 99 8.51 -13.16 19.83
CA PHE A 99 7.38 -12.35 19.36
C PHE A 99 7.67 -10.85 19.47
N THR A 100 8.33 -10.41 20.53
CA THR A 100 8.69 -9.01 20.73
C THR A 100 9.63 -8.50 19.63
N GLU A 101 10.65 -9.32 19.27
CA GLU A 101 11.54 -8.96 18.14
C GLU A 101 10.77 -8.89 16.84
N LEU A 102 9.87 -9.85 16.57
CA LEU A 102 9.02 -9.85 15.39
C LEU A 102 8.21 -8.55 15.29
N VAL A 103 7.56 -8.13 16.38
CA VAL A 103 6.81 -6.87 16.44
C VAL A 103 7.70 -5.66 16.16
N VAL A 104 8.91 -5.62 16.74
CA VAL A 104 9.86 -4.51 16.52
C VAL A 104 10.24 -4.41 15.04
N TYR A 105 10.59 -5.53 14.40
CA TYR A 105 10.93 -5.54 12.98
C TYR A 105 9.73 -5.15 12.11
N ARG A 106 8.53 -5.57 12.45
CA ARG A 106 7.29 -5.17 11.76
C ARG A 106 7.04 -3.65 11.87
N ILE A 107 7.27 -3.04 13.04
CA ILE A 107 7.19 -1.58 13.20
C ILE A 107 8.22 -0.87 12.31
N ILE A 108 9.44 -1.39 12.23
CA ILE A 108 10.50 -0.85 11.36
C ILE A 108 10.06 -0.89 9.89
N GLY A 109 9.52 -2.00 9.41
CA GLY A 109 8.93 -2.12 8.06
C GLY A 109 7.82 -1.11 7.83
N GLY A 110 6.94 -0.98 8.81
CA GLY A 110 5.88 0.01 8.79
C GLY A 110 6.38 1.45 8.59
N VAL A 111 7.47 1.86 9.23
CA VAL A 111 8.09 3.18 8.98
C VAL A 111 8.47 3.32 7.51
N GLY A 112 9.04 2.27 6.90
CA GLY A 112 9.34 2.22 5.46
C GLY A 112 8.09 2.43 4.60
N ILE A 113 6.98 1.73 4.93
CA ILE A 113 5.67 1.89 4.28
C ILE A 113 5.24 3.36 4.31
N GLY A 114 5.23 3.95 5.51
CA GLY A 114 4.78 5.33 5.71
C GLY A 114 5.59 6.33 4.88
N VAL A 115 6.91 6.20 4.86
CA VAL A 115 7.79 7.09 4.08
C VAL A 115 7.56 6.92 2.59
N VAL A 116 7.54 5.69 2.07
CA VAL A 116 7.42 5.44 0.64
C VAL A 116 6.03 5.79 0.10
N SER A 117 4.99 5.65 0.92
CA SER A 117 3.62 6.00 0.54
C SER A 117 3.43 7.49 0.19
N ILE A 118 4.28 8.35 0.74
CA ILE A 118 4.29 9.78 0.48
C ILE A 118 5.34 10.15 -0.57
N VAL A 119 6.57 9.65 -0.40
CA VAL A 119 7.72 10.12 -1.17
C VAL A 119 7.72 9.63 -2.61
N SER A 120 7.30 8.38 -2.86
CA SER A 120 7.27 7.84 -4.24
C SER A 120 6.28 8.56 -5.15
N PRO A 121 5.01 8.78 -4.77
CA PRO A 121 4.09 9.58 -5.58
C PRO A 121 4.58 11.01 -5.81
N ILE A 122 5.20 11.64 -4.80
CA ILE A 122 5.78 12.99 -4.94
C ILE A 122 6.90 12.96 -5.98
N TYR A 123 7.85 12.03 -5.89
CA TYR A 123 8.92 11.90 -6.87
C TYR A 123 8.38 11.71 -8.29
N ILE A 124 7.43 10.79 -8.47
CA ILE A 124 6.78 10.55 -9.76
C ILE A 124 6.15 11.85 -10.30
N SER A 125 5.42 12.57 -9.46
CA SER A 125 4.76 13.82 -9.87
C SER A 125 5.74 14.93 -10.25
N GLU A 126 6.93 14.96 -9.64
CA GLU A 126 7.96 15.98 -9.87
C GLU A 126 8.82 15.70 -11.12
N VAL A 127 8.94 14.42 -11.53
CA VAL A 127 9.65 14.05 -12.77
C VAL A 127 8.71 13.90 -13.97
N ALA A 128 7.40 13.75 -13.73
CA ALA A 128 6.40 13.55 -14.75
C ALA A 128 6.09 14.82 -15.52
N MET A 129 5.87 14.67 -16.83
CA MET A 129 5.36 15.73 -17.68
C MET A 129 3.92 16.08 -17.31
N ALA A 130 3.56 17.36 -17.42
CA ALA A 130 2.28 17.88 -16.94
C ALA A 130 1.05 17.18 -17.53
N ASP A 131 1.08 16.85 -18.82
CA ASP A 131 0.01 16.17 -19.57
C ASP A 131 -0.14 14.68 -19.22
N ARG A 132 0.87 14.05 -18.63
CA ARG A 132 0.88 12.62 -18.28
C ARG A 132 1.07 12.33 -16.80
N ARG A 133 1.14 13.37 -15.97
CA ARG A 133 1.40 13.26 -14.52
C ARG A 133 0.39 12.36 -13.82
N GLY A 134 -0.90 12.53 -14.09
CA GLY A 134 -1.95 11.71 -13.48
C GLY A 134 -1.78 10.23 -13.78
N ALA A 135 -1.55 9.86 -15.05
CA ALA A 135 -1.35 8.47 -15.45
C ALA A 135 -0.08 7.87 -14.82
N LEU A 136 1.02 8.62 -14.75
CA LEU A 136 2.27 8.13 -14.15
C LEU A 136 2.18 7.97 -12.63
N VAL A 137 1.50 8.90 -11.93
CA VAL A 137 1.24 8.75 -10.48
C VAL A 137 0.32 7.56 -10.22
N SER A 138 -0.62 7.28 -11.11
CA SER A 138 -1.50 6.10 -10.99
C SER A 138 -0.75 4.76 -11.09
N LEU A 139 0.44 4.73 -11.70
CA LEU A 139 1.31 3.55 -11.67
C LEU A 139 1.69 3.14 -10.24
N TYR A 140 1.80 4.09 -9.31
CA TYR A 140 2.07 3.79 -7.91
C TYR A 140 0.92 3.00 -7.27
N GLN A 141 -0.34 3.39 -7.53
CA GLN A 141 -1.50 2.64 -7.04
C GLN A 141 -1.58 1.23 -7.65
N LEU A 142 -1.30 1.11 -8.94
CA LEU A 142 -1.23 -0.20 -9.60
C LEU A 142 -0.10 -1.06 -9.00
N ALA A 143 1.05 -0.46 -8.72
CA ALA A 143 2.18 -1.14 -8.10
C ALA A 143 1.82 -1.71 -6.71
N ILE A 144 1.04 -1.00 -5.90
CA ILE A 144 0.54 -1.52 -4.61
C ILE A 144 -0.28 -2.79 -4.81
N THR A 145 -1.22 -2.81 -5.76
CA THR A 145 -2.06 -3.99 -5.99
C THR A 145 -1.29 -5.16 -6.60
N ILE A 146 -0.26 -4.89 -7.40
CA ILE A 146 0.70 -5.89 -7.84
C ILE A 146 1.44 -6.49 -6.64
N GLY A 147 1.87 -5.65 -5.69
CA GLY A 147 2.51 -6.08 -4.44
C GLY A 147 1.62 -7.03 -3.63
N PHE A 148 0.33 -6.70 -3.48
CA PHE A 148 -0.66 -7.60 -2.84
C PHE A 148 -0.70 -8.96 -3.54
N LEU A 149 -0.85 -8.99 -4.86
CA LEU A 149 -0.95 -10.23 -5.61
C LEU A 149 0.31 -11.10 -5.45
N PHE A 150 1.50 -10.49 -5.54
CA PHE A 150 2.76 -11.22 -5.36
C PHE A 150 2.89 -11.79 -3.94
N ALA A 151 2.55 -11.04 -2.91
CA ALA A 151 2.60 -11.51 -1.53
C ALA A 151 1.67 -12.72 -1.31
N TYR A 152 0.43 -12.64 -1.80
CA TYR A 152 -0.52 -13.75 -1.70
C TYR A 152 -0.05 -14.98 -2.44
N PHE A 153 0.50 -14.80 -3.65
CA PHE A 153 1.05 -15.90 -4.43
C PHE A 153 2.24 -16.58 -3.70
N ILE A 154 3.17 -15.80 -3.16
CA ILE A 154 4.32 -16.31 -2.42
C ILE A 154 3.88 -17.02 -1.14
N ASN A 155 2.89 -16.48 -0.40
CA ASN A 155 2.33 -17.16 0.77
C ASN A 155 1.76 -18.53 0.42
N TRP A 156 0.95 -18.60 -0.63
CA TRP A 156 0.39 -19.87 -1.11
C TRP A 156 1.48 -20.84 -1.56
N TRP A 157 2.46 -20.36 -2.32
CA TRP A 157 3.58 -21.19 -2.81
C TRP A 157 4.42 -21.73 -1.67
N ILE A 158 4.79 -20.91 -0.68
CA ILE A 158 5.59 -21.36 0.49
C ILE A 158 4.82 -22.38 1.31
N LEU A 159 3.51 -22.19 1.52
CA LEU A 159 2.69 -23.19 2.19
C LEU A 159 2.71 -24.53 1.41
N SER A 160 2.55 -24.51 0.10
CA SER A 160 2.57 -25.74 -0.71
C SER A 160 3.92 -26.47 -0.63
N VAL A 161 5.03 -25.73 -0.54
CA VAL A 161 6.37 -26.32 -0.28
C VAL A 161 6.43 -26.94 1.09
N ALA A 162 5.93 -26.28 2.13
CA ALA A 162 5.91 -26.80 3.50
C ALA A 162 5.06 -28.06 3.61
N GLU A 163 3.86 -28.08 3.03
CA GLU A 163 2.97 -29.24 3.03
C GLU A 163 3.59 -30.44 2.27
N THR A 164 4.24 -30.19 1.13
CA THR A 164 4.94 -31.23 0.36
C THR A 164 6.08 -31.85 1.17
N ALA A 165 6.90 -31.00 1.81
CA ALA A 165 8.02 -31.46 2.65
C ALA A 165 7.58 -32.14 3.95
N ALA A 166 6.35 -31.88 4.42
CA ALA A 166 5.75 -32.59 5.55
C ALA A 166 5.28 -34.00 5.17
N LEU A 167 4.81 -34.19 3.92
CA LEU A 167 4.36 -35.48 3.40
C LEU A 167 5.52 -36.37 2.94
N ASP A 168 6.56 -35.79 2.36
CA ASP A 168 7.73 -36.49 1.84
C ASP A 168 9.03 -35.89 2.44
N PRO A 169 9.67 -36.58 3.39
CA PRO A 169 10.94 -36.13 3.97
C PRO A 169 12.08 -35.97 2.95
N ALA A 170 12.01 -36.62 1.77
CA ALA A 170 12.98 -36.45 0.70
C ALA A 170 12.84 -35.08 -0.02
N ALA A 171 11.70 -34.42 0.11
CA ALA A 171 11.46 -33.07 -0.42
C ALA A 171 12.02 -31.95 0.48
N ARG A 172 12.59 -32.28 1.64
CA ARG A 172 13.24 -31.29 2.52
C ARG A 172 14.53 -30.75 1.91
N PHE A 173 14.86 -29.52 2.26
CA PHE A 173 16.09 -28.88 1.80
C PHE A 173 17.33 -29.48 2.49
N VAL A 174 18.47 -29.41 1.83
CA VAL A 174 19.77 -29.79 2.42
C VAL A 174 20.18 -28.84 3.56
N SER A 175 19.77 -27.57 3.49
CA SER A 175 20.10 -26.53 4.47
C SER A 175 19.09 -26.52 5.62
N ASP A 176 19.57 -26.61 6.86
CA ASP A 176 18.75 -26.49 8.07
C ASP A 176 18.05 -25.13 8.16
N PHE A 177 18.72 -24.06 7.74
CA PHE A 177 18.14 -22.72 7.67
C PHE A 177 16.94 -22.68 6.70
N MET A 178 17.07 -23.28 5.52
CA MET A 178 15.97 -23.36 4.55
C MET A 178 14.82 -24.22 5.09
N ASN A 179 15.10 -25.34 5.73
CA ASN A 179 14.05 -26.15 6.37
C ASN A 179 13.33 -25.36 7.44
N ARG A 180 14.06 -24.69 8.32
CA ARG A 180 13.46 -23.87 9.36
C ARG A 180 12.55 -22.78 8.78
N THR A 181 13.01 -22.07 7.73
CA THR A 181 12.31 -20.90 7.20
C THR A 181 11.23 -21.21 6.17
N MET A 182 11.33 -22.36 5.47
CA MET A 182 10.40 -22.69 4.36
C MET A 182 9.49 -23.88 4.68
N VAL A 183 9.79 -24.65 5.74
CA VAL A 183 9.04 -25.88 6.10
C VAL A 183 8.52 -25.80 7.53
N ASP A 184 9.41 -25.74 8.53
CA ASP A 184 9.01 -25.90 9.93
C ASP A 184 8.35 -24.61 10.48
N GLU A 185 8.90 -23.44 10.19
CA GLU A 185 8.41 -22.12 10.57
C GLU A 185 8.20 -21.27 9.30
N TYR A 186 7.41 -21.78 8.35
CA TYR A 186 7.27 -21.22 6.99
C TYR A 186 6.79 -19.76 6.96
N TRP A 187 6.19 -19.24 8.04
CA TRP A 187 5.89 -17.82 8.18
C TRP A 187 7.15 -16.93 8.08
N ARG A 188 8.32 -17.45 8.48
CA ARG A 188 9.60 -16.76 8.35
C ARG A 188 9.99 -16.58 6.89
N GLY A 189 9.77 -17.62 6.10
CA GLY A 189 9.98 -17.57 4.65
C GLY A 189 9.02 -16.59 3.97
N MET A 190 7.75 -16.57 4.39
CA MET A 190 6.76 -15.64 3.88
C MET A 190 7.19 -14.18 4.13
N LEU A 191 7.46 -13.80 5.39
CA LEU A 191 7.92 -12.44 5.73
C LEU A 191 9.31 -12.14 5.16
N GLY A 192 10.23 -13.10 5.21
CA GLY A 192 11.61 -12.95 4.71
C GLY A 192 11.71 -12.81 3.20
N SER A 193 10.74 -13.32 2.43
CA SER A 193 10.73 -13.23 0.97
C SER A 193 10.68 -11.80 0.47
N GLU A 194 10.17 -10.87 1.25
CA GLU A 194 10.18 -9.42 0.95
C GLU A 194 11.61 -8.86 0.83
N THR A 195 12.61 -9.53 1.39
CA THR A 195 14.02 -9.12 1.28
C THR A 195 14.45 -8.97 -0.19
N ILE A 196 13.95 -9.84 -1.08
CA ILE A 196 14.32 -9.82 -2.50
C ILE A 196 13.86 -8.51 -3.17
N PRO A 197 12.57 -8.15 -3.18
CA PRO A 197 12.13 -6.90 -3.78
C PRO A 197 12.63 -5.66 -3.01
N ALA A 198 12.87 -5.74 -1.70
CA ALA A 198 13.40 -4.64 -0.92
C ALA A 198 14.86 -4.31 -1.30
N LEU A 199 15.72 -5.31 -1.43
CA LEU A 199 17.09 -5.13 -1.91
C LEU A 199 17.12 -4.69 -3.37
N LEU A 200 16.26 -5.25 -4.23
CA LEU A 200 16.14 -4.79 -5.62
C LEU A 200 15.81 -3.29 -5.66
N PHE A 201 14.84 -2.85 -4.87
CA PHE A 201 14.46 -1.43 -4.78
C PHE A 201 15.63 -0.59 -4.25
N PHE A 202 16.31 -1.05 -3.20
CA PHE A 202 17.46 -0.36 -2.63
C PHE A 202 18.56 -0.10 -3.68
N PHE A 203 18.91 -1.10 -4.47
CA PHE A 203 19.97 -0.95 -5.48
C PHE A 203 19.51 -0.18 -6.72
N ILE A 204 18.27 -0.38 -7.19
CA ILE A 204 17.79 0.27 -8.42
C ILE A 204 17.57 1.78 -8.23
N ILE A 205 17.31 2.26 -7.01
CA ILE A 205 17.19 3.69 -6.70
C ILE A 205 18.48 4.44 -7.01
N PHE A 206 19.66 3.81 -6.94
CA PHE A 206 20.92 4.47 -7.30
C PHE A 206 20.95 4.92 -8.76
N LEU A 207 20.17 4.28 -9.64
CA LEU A 207 20.13 4.57 -11.08
C LEU A 207 19.30 5.82 -11.41
N ILE A 208 18.46 6.29 -10.51
CA ILE A 208 17.62 7.47 -10.74
C ILE A 208 18.27 8.72 -10.15
N PRO A 209 18.10 9.91 -10.77
CA PRO A 209 18.56 11.17 -10.23
C PRO A 209 17.69 11.65 -9.06
N GLU A 210 18.11 12.70 -8.38
CA GLU A 210 17.25 13.43 -7.44
C GLU A 210 16.20 14.25 -8.21
N SER A 211 15.09 14.58 -7.54
CA SER A 211 14.00 15.36 -8.11
C SER A 211 14.48 16.75 -8.60
N PRO A 212 14.14 17.16 -9.84
CA PRO A 212 14.46 18.48 -10.34
C PRO A 212 13.91 19.60 -9.44
N ARG A 213 12.69 19.45 -8.91
CA ARG A 213 12.05 20.44 -8.03
C ARG A 213 12.84 20.59 -6.73
N TRP A 214 13.21 19.46 -6.11
CA TRP A 214 14.00 19.49 -4.88
C TRP A 214 15.37 20.15 -5.09
N LEU A 215 16.04 19.83 -6.20
CA LEU A 215 17.33 20.43 -6.57
C LEU A 215 17.23 21.95 -6.74
N ILE A 216 16.16 22.45 -7.34
CA ILE A 216 15.90 23.90 -7.49
C ILE A 216 15.71 24.56 -6.12
N VAL A 217 14.87 23.98 -5.25
CA VAL A 217 14.61 24.51 -3.89
C VAL A 217 15.89 24.62 -3.07
N HIS A 218 16.84 23.69 -3.26
CA HIS A 218 18.11 23.66 -2.52
C HIS A 218 19.26 24.39 -3.22
N GLY A 219 18.98 25.19 -4.26
CA GLY A 219 19.99 25.99 -4.96
C GLY A 219 20.91 25.19 -5.90
N GLU A 220 20.63 23.90 -6.14
CA GLU A 220 21.40 23.03 -7.04
C GLU A 220 20.93 23.15 -8.50
N GLY A 221 20.73 24.37 -8.98
CA GLY A 221 20.15 24.67 -10.28
C GLY A 221 20.89 24.07 -11.49
N ALA A 222 22.20 23.83 -11.40
CA ALA A 222 22.98 23.17 -12.46
C ALA A 222 22.59 21.68 -12.58
N LYS A 223 22.47 20.96 -11.45
CA LYS A 223 22.04 19.57 -11.44
C LYS A 223 20.59 19.43 -11.90
N ALA A 224 19.71 20.34 -11.45
CA ALA A 224 18.33 20.40 -11.91
C ALA A 224 18.22 20.53 -13.42
N SER A 225 19.01 21.45 -14.02
CA SER A 225 19.08 21.64 -15.48
C SER A 225 19.53 20.35 -16.19
N SER A 226 20.54 19.66 -15.67
CA SER A 226 21.01 18.38 -16.26
C SER A 226 19.92 17.31 -16.25
N VAL A 227 19.13 17.19 -15.17
CA VAL A 227 18.01 16.23 -15.09
C VAL A 227 16.88 16.64 -16.06
N LEU A 228 16.51 17.92 -16.08
CA LEU A 228 15.48 18.43 -16.99
C LEU A 228 15.86 18.25 -18.46
N GLN A 229 17.15 18.40 -18.83
CA GLN A 229 17.62 18.15 -20.21
C GLN A 229 17.50 16.67 -20.60
N LYS A 230 17.58 15.73 -19.67
CA LYS A 230 17.34 14.30 -19.94
C LYS A 230 15.84 14.00 -20.12
N ILE A 231 14.97 14.74 -19.43
CA ILE A 231 13.53 14.62 -19.53
C ILE A 231 13.00 15.31 -20.81
N TYR A 232 13.43 16.58 -21.00
CA TYR A 232 13.07 17.39 -22.17
C TYR A 232 14.27 17.46 -23.09
N LEU A 233 14.25 16.76 -24.21
CA LEU A 233 15.37 16.66 -25.15
C LEU A 233 15.73 18.01 -25.83
N SER A 234 14.98 19.10 -25.56
CA SER A 234 15.23 20.46 -25.99
C SER A 234 15.79 21.29 -24.83
N PRO A 235 16.99 21.92 -24.96
CA PRO A 235 17.55 22.81 -23.96
C PRO A 235 16.63 23.99 -23.61
N ASP A 236 15.91 24.55 -24.62
CA ASP A 236 14.99 25.66 -24.42
C ASP A 236 13.79 25.24 -23.57
N GLU A 237 13.22 24.07 -23.84
CA GLU A 237 12.09 23.56 -23.05
C GLU A 237 12.54 23.18 -21.62
N ALA A 238 13.71 22.60 -21.45
CA ALA A 238 14.27 22.32 -20.13
C ALA A 238 14.46 23.61 -19.31
N SER A 239 14.99 24.69 -19.95
CA SER A 239 15.15 25.99 -19.31
C SER A 239 13.81 26.64 -18.96
N ARG A 240 12.83 26.54 -19.85
CA ARG A 240 11.46 27.01 -19.62
C ARG A 240 10.79 26.29 -18.44
N GLN A 241 10.89 24.97 -18.39
CA GLN A 241 10.33 24.18 -17.29
C GLN A 241 11.00 24.48 -15.96
N LYS A 242 12.32 24.76 -15.97
CA LYS A 242 13.05 25.23 -14.80
C LYS A 242 12.50 26.58 -14.31
N SER A 243 12.33 27.56 -15.20
CA SER A 243 11.76 28.89 -14.86
C SER A 243 10.34 28.75 -14.30
N ILE A 244 9.47 27.95 -14.93
CA ILE A 244 8.11 27.68 -14.43
C ILE A 244 8.16 27.12 -13.01
N THR A 245 9.08 26.19 -12.73
CA THR A 245 9.24 25.61 -11.41
C THR A 245 9.73 26.62 -10.39
N GLU A 246 10.74 27.45 -10.74
CA GLU A 246 11.24 28.54 -9.89
C GLU A 246 10.16 29.55 -9.55
N ASP A 247 9.34 29.95 -10.52
CA ASP A 247 8.23 30.88 -10.33
C ASP A 247 7.11 30.28 -9.48
N SER A 248 6.83 28.98 -9.64
CA SER A 248 5.86 28.30 -8.79
C SER A 248 6.30 28.26 -7.32
N ILE A 249 7.60 28.07 -7.06
CA ILE A 249 8.16 28.05 -5.71
C ILE A 249 8.08 29.45 -5.08
N LYS A 250 8.38 30.50 -5.84
CA LYS A 250 8.29 31.89 -5.35
C LYS A 250 6.84 32.30 -5.07
N GLY A 251 5.88 31.74 -5.80
CA GLY A 251 4.44 31.99 -5.65
C GLY A 251 3.75 31.11 -4.60
N GLU A 252 4.46 30.19 -3.95
CA GLU A 252 3.86 29.36 -2.89
C GLU A 252 3.43 30.24 -1.71
N VAL A 253 2.12 30.39 -1.56
CA VAL A 253 1.51 31.06 -0.41
C VAL A 253 1.79 30.20 0.84
N LYS A 254 2.43 30.80 1.86
CA LYS A 254 2.62 30.12 3.14
C LYS A 254 1.25 29.67 3.67
N THR A 255 1.09 28.38 3.85
CA THR A 255 -0.17 27.81 4.32
C THR A 255 -0.45 28.35 5.73
N GLU A 256 -1.53 29.06 5.88
CA GLU A 256 -1.95 29.58 7.18
C GLU A 256 -2.74 28.51 7.94
N TRP A 257 -2.14 27.93 8.99
CA TRP A 257 -2.82 26.99 9.88
C TRP A 257 -4.13 27.55 10.45
N LYS A 258 -4.19 28.86 10.65
CA LYS A 258 -5.40 29.56 11.13
C LYS A 258 -6.56 29.47 10.12
N ALA A 259 -6.28 29.38 8.83
CA ALA A 259 -7.31 29.24 7.81
C ALA A 259 -8.10 27.92 7.92
N LEU A 260 -7.48 26.86 8.46
CA LEU A 260 -8.17 25.58 8.74
C LEU A 260 -9.31 25.72 9.75
N LEU A 261 -9.21 26.68 10.68
CA LEU A 261 -10.20 26.89 11.74
C LEU A 261 -11.40 27.71 11.25
N SER A 262 -11.40 28.21 10.00
CA SER A 262 -12.57 28.87 9.46
C SER A 262 -13.74 27.87 9.32
N PRO A 263 -14.99 28.24 9.69
CA PRO A 263 -16.09 27.29 9.81
C PRO A 263 -16.36 26.44 8.57
N GLY A 264 -16.23 27.02 7.38
CA GLY A 264 -16.44 26.31 6.11
C GLY A 264 -15.33 25.28 5.80
N ILE A 265 -14.08 25.65 6.03
CA ILE A 265 -12.92 24.78 5.79
C ILE A 265 -12.86 23.67 6.85
N LEU A 266 -13.06 24.00 8.10
CA LEU A 266 -13.10 23.03 9.20
C LEU A 266 -14.17 21.95 8.95
N LYS A 267 -15.37 22.36 8.51
CA LYS A 267 -16.43 21.43 8.13
C LYS A 267 -15.99 20.49 7.01
N ALA A 268 -15.35 21.01 5.96
CA ALA A 268 -14.83 20.18 4.87
C ALA A 268 -13.76 19.19 5.35
N VAL A 269 -12.84 19.62 6.23
CA VAL A 269 -11.79 18.76 6.81
C VAL A 269 -12.42 17.66 7.67
N LEU A 270 -13.40 17.96 8.51
CA LEU A 270 -14.10 16.97 9.33
C LEU A 270 -14.85 15.95 8.48
N ILE A 271 -15.57 16.41 7.45
CA ILE A 271 -16.27 15.51 6.51
C ILE A 271 -15.28 14.62 5.77
N GLY A 272 -14.18 15.17 5.25
CA GLY A 272 -13.17 14.40 4.54
C GLY A 272 -12.47 13.38 5.45
N SER A 273 -12.16 13.74 6.68
CA SER A 273 -11.60 12.82 7.69
C SER A 273 -12.60 11.71 8.04
N ALA A 274 -13.89 12.04 8.18
CA ALA A 274 -14.95 11.06 8.40
C ALA A 274 -15.07 10.08 7.23
N ILE A 275 -15.04 10.57 5.99
CA ILE A 275 -15.05 9.71 4.79
C ILE A 275 -13.82 8.79 4.77
N ALA A 276 -12.65 9.31 5.11
CA ALA A 276 -11.42 8.54 5.17
C ALA A 276 -11.47 7.40 6.20
N ILE A 277 -11.97 7.66 7.42
CA ILE A 277 -12.14 6.67 8.48
C ILE A 277 -13.24 5.66 8.11
N LEU A 278 -14.43 6.13 7.74
CA LEU A 278 -15.57 5.27 7.41
C LEU A 278 -15.27 4.37 6.21
N GLY A 279 -14.48 4.88 5.25
CA GLY A 279 -13.99 4.07 4.13
C GLY A 279 -13.16 2.86 4.58
N GLN A 280 -12.41 2.96 5.69
CA GLN A 280 -11.68 1.83 6.25
C GLN A 280 -12.62 0.85 6.99
N PHE A 281 -13.63 1.35 7.68
CA PHE A 281 -14.64 0.55 8.38
C PHE A 281 -15.57 -0.23 7.44
N MET A 282 -15.54 0.00 6.13
CA MET A 282 -16.17 -0.87 5.14
C MET A 282 -15.59 -2.29 5.14
N GLY A 283 -14.39 -2.52 5.71
CA GLY A 283 -13.85 -3.83 5.98
C GLY A 283 -12.88 -4.37 4.92
N VAL A 284 -12.49 -3.59 3.90
CA VAL A 284 -11.56 -4.08 2.88
C VAL A 284 -10.23 -4.54 3.48
N ASN A 285 -9.71 -3.84 4.49
CA ASN A 285 -8.48 -4.23 5.16
C ASN A 285 -8.63 -5.49 6.01
N ALA A 286 -9.82 -5.75 6.58
CA ALA A 286 -10.11 -7.03 7.22
C ALA A 286 -9.98 -8.19 6.23
N VAL A 287 -10.54 -8.02 5.02
CA VAL A 287 -10.40 -8.98 3.91
C VAL A 287 -8.95 -9.19 3.50
N LEU A 288 -8.18 -8.11 3.38
CA LEU A 288 -6.79 -8.18 2.91
C LEU A 288 -5.86 -8.82 3.95
N TYR A 289 -6.11 -8.62 5.26
CA TYR A 289 -5.25 -9.13 6.34
C TYR A 289 -5.68 -10.49 6.86
N TYR A 290 -6.99 -10.75 6.94
CA TYR A 290 -7.57 -11.94 7.58
C TYR A 290 -8.38 -12.80 6.61
N GLY A 291 -8.31 -12.54 5.30
CA GLY A 291 -9.05 -13.29 4.30
C GLY A 291 -8.86 -14.80 4.40
N PRO A 292 -7.62 -15.34 4.50
CA PRO A 292 -7.41 -16.77 4.65
C PRO A 292 -8.08 -17.35 5.91
N GLU A 293 -8.14 -16.60 7.02
CA GLU A 293 -8.82 -17.03 8.24
C GLU A 293 -10.34 -17.08 8.04
N ILE A 294 -10.90 -16.04 7.43
CA ILE A 294 -12.33 -15.99 7.07
C ILE A 294 -12.69 -17.17 6.13
N PHE A 295 -11.82 -17.51 5.18
CA PHE A 295 -12.06 -18.65 4.29
C PHE A 295 -11.96 -20.00 5.01
N LYS A 296 -11.07 -20.13 6.01
CA LYS A 296 -11.01 -21.33 6.86
C LYS A 296 -12.26 -21.50 7.71
N GLU A 297 -12.77 -20.41 8.29
CA GLU A 297 -14.06 -20.42 9.03
C GLU A 297 -15.23 -20.85 8.13
N ALA A 298 -15.15 -20.56 6.83
CA ALA A 298 -16.09 -21.04 5.83
C ALA A 298 -15.84 -22.49 5.38
N GLY A 299 -14.95 -23.22 6.03
CA GLY A 299 -14.70 -24.64 5.79
C GLY A 299 -13.69 -24.95 4.69
N LEU A 300 -12.90 -23.98 4.19
CA LEU A 300 -11.84 -24.24 3.22
C LEU A 300 -10.58 -24.79 3.94
N SER A 301 -9.83 -25.65 3.25
CA SER A 301 -8.50 -26.07 3.69
C SER A 301 -7.53 -24.88 3.73
N SER A 302 -6.40 -25.01 4.44
CA SER A 302 -5.40 -23.94 4.49
C SER A 302 -4.84 -23.58 3.09
N GLY A 303 -4.61 -24.59 2.24
CA GLY A 303 -4.16 -24.40 0.87
C GLY A 303 -5.19 -23.68 0.01
N ASP A 304 -6.46 -24.10 0.08
CA ASP A 304 -7.56 -23.47 -0.67
C ASP A 304 -7.84 -22.05 -0.19
N ALA A 305 -7.71 -21.80 1.12
CA ALA A 305 -7.88 -20.47 1.71
C ALA A 305 -6.82 -19.48 1.20
N LEU A 306 -5.54 -19.88 1.19
CA LEU A 306 -4.47 -19.05 0.63
C LEU A 306 -4.58 -18.91 -0.90
N PHE A 307 -5.00 -19.95 -1.62
CA PHE A 307 -5.27 -19.83 -3.06
C PHE A 307 -6.44 -18.87 -3.33
N SER A 308 -7.51 -18.93 -2.54
CA SER A 308 -8.62 -17.98 -2.63
C SER A 308 -8.15 -16.53 -2.41
N GLN A 309 -7.18 -16.33 -1.51
CA GLN A 309 -6.58 -15.02 -1.29
C GLN A 309 -5.74 -14.54 -2.52
N VAL A 310 -5.11 -15.46 -3.26
CA VAL A 310 -4.49 -15.11 -4.57
C VAL A 310 -5.54 -14.60 -5.55
N LEU A 311 -6.72 -15.23 -5.61
CA LEU A 311 -7.83 -14.75 -6.45
C LEU A 311 -8.31 -13.36 -6.03
N VAL A 312 -8.40 -13.09 -4.73
CA VAL A 312 -8.68 -11.74 -4.18
C VAL A 312 -7.67 -10.73 -4.70
N GLY A 313 -6.38 -11.04 -4.63
CA GLY A 313 -5.31 -10.18 -5.16
C GLY A 313 -5.44 -9.93 -6.66
N PHE A 314 -5.75 -10.97 -7.42
CA PHE A 314 -5.95 -10.87 -8.88
C PHE A 314 -7.13 -9.97 -9.24
N VAL A 315 -8.28 -10.15 -8.57
CA VAL A 315 -9.47 -9.31 -8.77
C VAL A 315 -9.16 -7.86 -8.37
N ASN A 316 -8.49 -7.64 -7.24
CA ASN A 316 -8.11 -6.31 -6.79
C ASN A 316 -7.21 -5.59 -7.81
N MET A 317 -6.17 -6.25 -8.32
CA MET A 317 -5.28 -5.71 -9.35
C MET A 317 -6.04 -5.42 -10.65
N GLY A 318 -6.79 -6.39 -11.17
CA GLY A 318 -7.54 -6.24 -12.42
C GLY A 318 -8.58 -5.12 -12.34
N THR A 319 -9.29 -5.03 -11.21
CA THR A 319 -10.27 -3.96 -10.97
C THR A 319 -9.60 -2.59 -10.85
N THR A 320 -8.40 -2.51 -10.25
CA THR A 320 -7.65 -1.26 -10.18
C THR A 320 -7.32 -0.74 -11.58
N VAL A 321 -6.90 -1.62 -12.50
CA VAL A 321 -6.68 -1.24 -13.91
C VAL A 321 -7.96 -0.69 -14.53
N ILE A 322 -9.09 -1.37 -14.33
CA ILE A 322 -10.39 -0.91 -14.85
C ILE A 322 -10.76 0.45 -14.24
N ALA A 323 -10.61 0.61 -12.93
CA ALA A 323 -10.91 1.87 -12.23
C ALA A 323 -10.12 3.05 -12.80
N LEU A 324 -8.82 2.88 -13.04
CA LEU A 324 -7.97 3.92 -13.63
C LEU A 324 -8.42 4.34 -15.03
N LEU A 325 -9.04 3.46 -15.80
CA LEU A 325 -9.53 3.73 -17.16
C LEU A 325 -10.90 4.44 -17.19
N ILE A 326 -11.71 4.27 -16.14
CA ILE A 326 -13.11 4.73 -16.16
C ILE A 326 -13.40 5.89 -15.19
N ILE A 327 -12.53 6.16 -14.21
CA ILE A 327 -12.76 7.14 -13.14
C ILE A 327 -13.13 8.55 -13.68
N ASP A 328 -12.50 8.97 -14.76
CA ASP A 328 -12.75 10.27 -15.39
C ASP A 328 -14.00 10.28 -16.28
N LYS A 329 -14.42 9.12 -16.79
CA LYS A 329 -15.58 8.98 -17.67
C LYS A 329 -16.89 8.86 -16.90
N VAL A 330 -16.92 8.07 -15.83
CA VAL A 330 -18.12 7.77 -15.03
C VAL A 330 -18.37 8.83 -13.96
N GLY A 331 -17.28 9.43 -13.44
CA GLY A 331 -17.32 10.42 -12.37
C GLY A 331 -17.32 9.76 -10.97
N ARG A 332 -16.72 10.50 -10.02
CA ARG A 332 -16.42 10.03 -8.66
C ARG A 332 -17.66 9.60 -7.89
N LYS A 333 -18.71 10.41 -7.94
CA LYS A 333 -19.97 10.19 -7.21
C LYS A 333 -20.68 8.90 -7.63
N ASN A 334 -20.80 8.65 -8.93
CA ASN A 334 -21.47 7.45 -9.45
C ASN A 334 -20.69 6.17 -9.11
N LEU A 335 -19.35 6.22 -9.23
CA LEU A 335 -18.51 5.07 -8.84
C LEU A 335 -18.67 4.73 -7.37
N VAL A 336 -18.73 5.73 -6.48
CA VAL A 336 -18.94 5.49 -5.04
C VAL A 336 -20.33 4.89 -4.81
N TYR A 337 -21.40 5.42 -5.41
CA TYR A 337 -22.75 4.85 -5.21
C TYR A 337 -22.86 3.41 -5.69
N TRP A 338 -22.38 3.11 -6.88
CA TRP A 338 -22.44 1.74 -7.42
C TRP A 338 -21.59 0.77 -6.61
N GLY A 339 -20.37 1.18 -6.26
CA GLY A 339 -19.49 0.32 -5.48
C GLY A 339 -20.01 0.07 -4.06
N VAL A 340 -20.44 1.12 -3.35
CA VAL A 340 -21.00 0.94 -1.99
C VAL A 340 -22.26 0.09 -2.01
N SER A 341 -23.17 0.28 -2.97
CA SER A 341 -24.34 -0.56 -3.12
C SER A 341 -23.99 -2.03 -3.38
N GLY A 342 -23.01 -2.27 -4.24
CA GLY A 342 -22.51 -3.63 -4.50
C GLY A 342 -21.84 -4.27 -3.28
N MET A 343 -21.06 -3.49 -2.50
CA MET A 343 -20.48 -3.97 -1.24
C MET A 343 -21.56 -4.36 -0.22
N ILE A 344 -22.60 -3.54 -0.04
CA ILE A 344 -23.73 -3.84 0.85
C ILE A 344 -24.39 -5.16 0.43
N LEU A 345 -24.68 -5.30 -0.86
CA LEU A 345 -25.26 -6.55 -1.38
C LEU A 345 -24.35 -7.75 -1.10
N SER A 346 -23.04 -7.61 -1.36
CA SER A 346 -22.08 -8.69 -1.10
C SER A 346 -22.04 -9.09 0.37
N LEU A 347 -21.98 -8.12 1.28
CA LEU A 347 -21.93 -8.39 2.73
C LEU A 347 -23.24 -9.05 3.22
N LEU A 348 -24.39 -8.65 2.70
CA LEU A 348 -25.67 -9.33 3.00
C LEU A 348 -25.64 -10.78 2.53
N MET A 349 -25.13 -11.06 1.33
CA MET A 349 -25.05 -12.42 0.80
C MET A 349 -24.00 -13.27 1.55
N ILE A 350 -22.88 -12.69 1.97
CA ILE A 350 -21.90 -13.36 2.84
C ILE A 350 -22.53 -13.67 4.20
N GLY A 351 -23.24 -12.72 4.81
CA GLY A 351 -23.97 -12.95 6.05
C GLY A 351 -25.02 -14.06 5.91
N PHE A 352 -25.74 -14.09 4.79
CA PHE A 352 -26.69 -15.15 4.48
C PHE A 352 -26.02 -16.54 4.38
N TYR A 353 -24.82 -16.61 3.82
CA TYR A 353 -24.01 -17.84 3.80
C TYR A 353 -23.74 -18.37 5.22
N PHE A 354 -23.31 -17.51 6.15
CA PHE A 354 -23.02 -17.93 7.54
C PHE A 354 -24.28 -18.39 8.32
N ILE A 355 -25.49 -17.96 7.90
CA ILE A 355 -26.74 -18.44 8.47
C ILE A 355 -27.14 -19.84 7.91
N PHE A 356 -26.80 -20.10 6.64
CA PHE A 356 -27.20 -21.33 5.93
C PHE A 356 -26.02 -22.05 5.27
N PRO A 357 -24.95 -22.40 6.00
CA PRO A 357 -23.70 -22.90 5.42
C PRO A 357 -23.88 -24.27 4.73
N GLU A 358 -24.75 -25.13 5.24
CA GLU A 358 -25.00 -26.49 4.69
C GLU A 358 -25.70 -26.45 3.33
N GLN A 359 -26.46 -25.41 3.03
CA GLN A 359 -27.25 -25.26 1.80
C GLN A 359 -26.46 -24.52 0.70
N LEU A 360 -25.49 -23.71 1.10
CA LEU A 360 -24.71 -22.87 0.21
C LEU A 360 -23.26 -23.33 0.27
N GLY A 361 -22.72 -23.86 -0.81
CA GLY A 361 -21.30 -24.28 -0.86
C GLY A 361 -20.34 -23.11 -0.67
N SER A 362 -19.10 -23.38 -0.20
CA SER A 362 -18.05 -22.37 0.01
C SER A 362 -17.72 -21.51 -1.23
N ILE A 363 -17.99 -22.04 -2.43
CA ILE A 363 -17.87 -21.29 -3.69
C ILE A 363 -18.81 -20.07 -3.71
N PHE A 364 -20.05 -20.19 -3.15
CA PHE A 364 -20.97 -19.07 -3.04
C PHE A 364 -20.36 -17.92 -2.26
N MET A 365 -19.78 -18.21 -1.10
CA MET A 365 -19.09 -17.22 -0.29
C MET A 365 -17.92 -16.59 -1.04
N LEU A 366 -17.07 -17.39 -1.69
CA LEU A 366 -15.92 -16.89 -2.45
C LEU A 366 -16.36 -15.93 -3.57
N VAL A 367 -17.43 -16.26 -4.32
CA VAL A 367 -17.93 -15.39 -5.40
C VAL A 367 -18.36 -14.02 -4.86
N PHE A 368 -19.13 -13.98 -3.77
CA PHE A 368 -19.56 -12.70 -3.17
C PHE A 368 -18.42 -11.96 -2.50
N PHE A 369 -17.41 -12.66 -1.99
CA PHE A 369 -16.21 -12.06 -1.45
C PHE A 369 -15.38 -11.38 -2.55
N LEU A 370 -15.19 -12.04 -3.70
CA LEU A 370 -14.54 -11.46 -4.87
C LEU A 370 -15.34 -10.28 -5.45
N PHE A 371 -16.66 -10.38 -5.46
CA PHE A 371 -17.54 -9.29 -5.89
C PHE A 371 -17.46 -8.09 -4.93
N TYR A 372 -17.37 -8.33 -3.63
CA TYR A 372 -17.09 -7.28 -2.64
C TYR A 372 -15.79 -6.54 -2.93
N VAL A 373 -14.70 -7.29 -3.16
CA VAL A 373 -13.38 -6.71 -3.48
C VAL A 373 -13.43 -5.93 -4.78
N PHE A 374 -14.09 -6.44 -5.80
CA PHE A 374 -14.33 -5.75 -7.06
C PHE A 374 -15.04 -4.39 -6.83
N CYS A 375 -16.15 -4.40 -6.10
CA CYS A 375 -16.93 -3.21 -5.81
C CYS A 375 -16.12 -2.17 -4.99
N CYS A 376 -15.32 -2.63 -4.03
CA CYS A 376 -14.48 -1.75 -3.22
C CYS A 376 -13.34 -1.14 -4.03
N ALA A 377 -12.63 -1.95 -4.81
CA ALA A 377 -11.48 -1.52 -5.60
C ALA A 377 -11.87 -0.52 -6.71
N ILE A 378 -13.03 -0.72 -7.36
CA ILE A 378 -13.51 0.19 -8.42
C ILE A 378 -14.04 1.52 -7.86
N SER A 379 -14.41 1.57 -6.60
CA SER A 379 -15.05 2.72 -5.96
C SER A 379 -14.16 3.42 -4.94
N ILE A 380 -14.32 3.07 -3.66
CA ILE A 380 -13.73 3.85 -2.56
C ILE A 380 -12.19 3.84 -2.61
N CYS A 381 -11.58 2.69 -2.93
CA CYS A 381 -10.13 2.59 -3.01
C CYS A 381 -9.52 3.47 -4.12
N ALA A 382 -10.21 3.58 -5.26
CA ALA A 382 -9.75 4.41 -6.38
C ALA A 382 -10.07 5.89 -6.20
N VAL A 383 -11.19 6.22 -5.51
CA VAL A 383 -11.78 7.57 -5.55
C VAL A 383 -11.43 8.40 -4.32
N VAL A 384 -11.16 7.79 -3.15
CA VAL A 384 -11.07 8.52 -1.87
C VAL A 384 -10.07 9.68 -1.90
N PHE A 385 -8.85 9.46 -2.36
CA PHE A 385 -7.83 10.51 -2.39
C PHE A 385 -8.15 11.61 -3.42
N VAL A 386 -8.75 11.27 -4.56
CA VAL A 386 -9.18 12.22 -5.57
C VAL A 386 -10.31 13.08 -4.99
N LEU A 387 -11.31 12.46 -4.37
CA LEU A 387 -12.43 13.16 -3.74
C LEU A 387 -11.96 14.13 -2.65
N LEU A 388 -11.06 13.68 -1.76
CA LEU A 388 -10.48 14.51 -0.71
C LEU A 388 -9.73 15.71 -1.31
N SER A 389 -8.94 15.52 -2.37
CA SER A 389 -8.19 16.59 -3.02
C SER A 389 -9.09 17.63 -3.71
N GLU A 390 -10.24 17.20 -4.22
CA GLU A 390 -11.24 18.08 -4.87
C GLU A 390 -12.09 18.85 -3.85
N MET A 391 -12.27 18.31 -2.63
CA MET A 391 -13.05 18.95 -1.58
C MET A 391 -12.34 20.15 -0.92
N TYR A 392 -11.00 20.18 -0.91
CA TYR A 392 -10.25 21.17 -0.16
C TYR A 392 -9.80 22.35 -1.02
N PRO A 393 -9.96 23.60 -0.53
CA PRO A 393 -9.41 24.79 -1.19
C PRO A 393 -7.89 24.73 -1.34
N ASN A 394 -7.35 25.29 -2.42
CA ASN A 394 -5.92 25.20 -2.75
C ASN A 394 -4.99 25.70 -1.64
N ASN A 395 -5.37 26.75 -0.91
CA ASN A 395 -4.57 27.38 0.15
C ASN A 395 -4.37 26.52 1.40
N VAL A 396 -5.23 25.52 1.64
CA VAL A 396 -5.17 24.62 2.82
C VAL A 396 -5.12 23.15 2.42
N ARG A 397 -5.19 22.82 1.13
CA ARG A 397 -5.29 21.45 0.61
C ARG A 397 -4.20 20.53 1.18
N GLY A 398 -2.96 20.98 1.21
CA GLY A 398 -1.84 20.15 1.70
C GLY A 398 -2.04 19.66 3.15
N ILE A 399 -2.38 20.59 4.06
CA ILE A 399 -2.60 20.25 5.47
C ILE A 399 -3.89 19.44 5.64
N ALA A 400 -4.97 19.82 4.94
CA ALA A 400 -6.24 19.10 5.02
C ALA A 400 -6.10 17.64 4.53
N MET A 401 -5.35 17.42 3.45
CA MET A 401 -5.02 16.07 2.94
C MET A 401 -4.16 15.28 3.93
N SER A 402 -3.23 15.94 4.62
CA SER A 402 -2.41 15.28 5.66
C SER A 402 -3.25 14.83 6.85
N ILE A 403 -4.19 15.66 7.30
CA ILE A 403 -5.13 15.32 8.39
C ILE A 403 -6.02 14.14 7.97
N ALA A 404 -6.62 14.20 6.78
CA ALA A 404 -7.46 13.13 6.28
C ALA A 404 -6.66 11.82 6.04
N GLY A 405 -5.41 11.93 5.57
CA GLY A 405 -4.50 10.80 5.43
C GLY A 405 -4.15 10.15 6.78
N LEU A 406 -3.88 10.96 7.80
CA LEU A 406 -3.66 10.45 9.16
C LEU A 406 -4.91 9.75 9.71
N ALA A 407 -6.09 10.33 9.49
CA ALA A 407 -7.37 9.73 9.87
C ALA A 407 -7.59 8.37 9.17
N LEU A 408 -7.23 8.27 7.88
CA LEU A 408 -7.27 7.01 7.13
C LEU A 408 -6.36 5.94 7.76
N TRP A 409 -5.11 6.27 8.10
CA TRP A 409 -4.17 5.34 8.71
C TRP A 409 -4.63 4.89 10.11
N ILE A 410 -5.23 5.80 10.90
CA ILE A 410 -5.82 5.45 12.20
C ILE A 410 -6.99 4.48 11.99
N GLY A 411 -7.87 4.73 11.02
CA GLY A 411 -8.96 3.82 10.67
C GLY A 411 -8.46 2.44 10.24
N THR A 412 -7.42 2.39 9.42
CA THR A 412 -6.77 1.15 8.99
C THR A 412 -6.21 0.37 10.19
N TYR A 413 -5.53 1.05 11.11
CA TYR A 413 -5.01 0.44 12.34
C TYR A 413 -6.14 -0.14 13.20
N LEU A 414 -7.22 0.61 13.41
CA LEU A 414 -8.35 0.14 14.20
C LEU A 414 -8.98 -1.13 13.62
N ILE A 415 -9.16 -1.20 12.29
CA ILE A 415 -9.65 -2.41 11.63
C ILE A 415 -8.65 -3.57 11.80
N GLY A 416 -7.36 -3.36 11.53
CA GLY A 416 -6.34 -4.40 11.73
C GLY A 416 -6.31 -4.96 13.15
N GLN A 417 -6.41 -4.08 14.15
CA GLN A 417 -6.37 -4.45 15.57
C GLN A 417 -7.66 -5.13 16.06
N LEU A 418 -8.83 -4.66 15.61
CA LEU A 418 -10.11 -5.11 16.17
C LEU A 418 -10.70 -6.33 15.47
N THR A 419 -10.32 -6.60 14.23
CA THR A 419 -10.91 -7.70 13.43
C THR A 419 -10.80 -9.07 14.12
N PRO A 420 -9.65 -9.52 14.70
CA PRO A 420 -9.62 -10.83 15.35
C PRO A 420 -10.55 -10.93 16.55
N TRP A 421 -10.67 -9.84 17.32
CA TRP A 421 -11.59 -9.80 18.45
C TRP A 421 -13.06 -9.85 17.99
N LEU A 422 -13.39 -9.13 16.92
CA LEU A 422 -14.75 -9.17 16.34
C LEU A 422 -15.09 -10.55 15.82
N LEU A 423 -14.18 -11.20 15.07
CA LEU A 423 -14.42 -12.56 14.56
C LEU A 423 -14.61 -13.60 15.67
N ALA A 424 -13.99 -13.41 16.82
CA ALA A 424 -14.08 -14.35 17.94
C ALA A 424 -15.30 -14.11 18.85
N ASN A 425 -15.91 -12.90 18.85
CA ASN A 425 -16.94 -12.52 19.84
C ASN A 425 -18.27 -12.10 19.24
N VAL A 426 -18.36 -11.92 17.94
CA VAL A 426 -19.56 -11.49 17.21
C VAL A 426 -19.98 -12.54 16.20
#